data_35359913ccecbe48debd7b14e2fa4f6d
#
_entry.id   35359913ccecbe48debd7b14e2fa4f6d
#
_cell.length_a   1.000
_cell.length_b   1.000
_cell.length_c   1.000
_cell.angle_alpha   90.00
_cell.angle_beta   90.00
_cell.angle_gamma   90.00
#
_symmetry.space_group_name_H-M   'P 1'
#
loop_
_entity.id
_entity.type
_entity.pdbx_description
1 polymer ?
#
loop_
_entity_poly.entity_id
_entity_poly.type
_entity_poly.pdbx_seq_one_letter_code
_entity_poly.pdbx_strand_id
1 'polypeptide(L)'
;NEMEQMIDGYLEFARNEREEEMVEASLFKIIQQAAKSSDPSQEKIYISPPNVEIPIFPIQVRSITRALTNVFNNALKYAGKANVSTHIHDEHCEVFIDDNGPGIPREKREEALLPFNRLENSRNRNTGGTGLGLSIANNSVLAHGGEIFLEDSPLGGLRVRILLPL
;
A
#
# COMPACT_ATOMS: atom_id res chain seq x y z
N ASN A 1 -22.16 15.45 -1.74
CA ASN A 1 -21.39 15.76 -0.55
C ASN A 1 -20.12 14.88 -0.50
N GLU A 2 -19.23 15.17 0.42
CA GLU A 2 -17.96 14.44 0.56
C GLU A 2 -18.17 12.93 0.76
N MET A 3 -19.15 12.56 1.58
CA MET A 3 -19.44 11.17 1.87
C MET A 3 -19.93 10.42 0.63
N GLU A 4 -20.79 11.05 -0.16
CA GLU A 4 -21.27 10.46 -1.42
C GLU A 4 -20.12 10.25 -2.41
N GLN A 5 -19.20 11.22 -2.50
CA GLN A 5 -18.03 11.11 -3.36
C GLN A 5 -17.10 9.98 -2.92
N MET A 6 -16.95 9.80 -1.61
CA MET A 6 -16.14 8.69 -1.07
C MET A 6 -16.77 7.34 -1.40
N ILE A 7 -18.07 7.20 -1.22
CA ILE A 7 -18.80 5.97 -1.51
C ILE A 7 -18.75 5.67 -3.01
N ASP A 8 -18.98 6.66 -3.85
CA ASP A 8 -18.92 6.50 -5.30
C ASP A 8 -17.52 6.10 -5.75
N GLY A 9 -16.48 6.72 -5.19
CA GLY A 9 -15.09 6.37 -5.49
C GLY A 9 -14.76 4.94 -5.08
N TYR A 10 -15.23 4.51 -3.91
CA TYR A 10 -15.01 3.14 -3.43
C TYR A 10 -15.74 2.12 -4.29
N LEU A 11 -16.99 2.40 -4.67
CA LEU A 11 -17.77 1.51 -5.52
C LEU A 11 -17.17 1.39 -6.92
N GLU A 12 -16.70 2.49 -7.47
CA GLU A 12 -16.01 2.49 -8.77
C GLU A 12 -14.73 1.68 -8.70
N PHE A 13 -13.95 1.84 -7.63
CA PHE A 13 -12.76 1.07 -7.38
C PHE A 13 -13.08 -0.44 -7.33
N ALA A 14 -14.07 -0.83 -6.53
CA ALA A 14 -14.45 -2.23 -6.38
C ALA A 14 -14.91 -2.85 -7.71
N ARG A 15 -15.61 -2.08 -8.53
CA ARG A 15 -16.04 -2.53 -9.85
C ARG A 15 -14.85 -2.70 -10.79
N ASN A 16 -13.95 -1.74 -10.84
CA ASN A 16 -12.79 -1.77 -11.71
C ASN A 16 -11.85 -2.94 -11.37
N GLU A 17 -11.70 -3.26 -10.10
CA GLU A 17 -10.90 -4.40 -9.68
C GLU A 17 -11.44 -5.74 -10.20
N ARG A 18 -12.76 -5.89 -10.24
CA ARG A 18 -13.38 -7.11 -10.74
C ARG A 18 -13.18 -7.30 -12.24
N GLU A 19 -13.04 -6.20 -12.97
CA GLU A 19 -12.93 -6.21 -14.43
C GLU A 19 -11.49 -6.32 -14.92
N GLU A 20 -10.51 -6.05 -14.07
CA GLU A 20 -9.12 -6.12 -14.50
C GLU A 20 -8.62 -7.56 -14.59
N GLU A 21 -8.04 -7.91 -15.74
CA GLU A 21 -7.42 -9.21 -15.93
C GLU A 21 -6.06 -9.31 -15.28
N MET A 22 -5.74 -10.49 -14.78
CA MET A 22 -4.39 -10.79 -14.31
C MET A 22 -3.49 -11.06 -15.51
N VAL A 23 -2.35 -10.41 -15.56
CA VAL A 23 -1.33 -10.60 -16.59
C VAL A 23 0.01 -10.86 -15.93
N GLU A 24 0.85 -11.63 -16.57
CA GLU A 24 2.21 -11.85 -16.09
C GLU A 24 2.98 -10.54 -16.13
N ALA A 25 3.49 -10.10 -14.98
CA ALA A 25 4.14 -8.81 -14.86
C ALA A 25 5.24 -8.85 -13.79
N SER A 26 6.11 -7.84 -13.84
CA SER A 26 7.19 -7.66 -12.88
C SER A 26 6.72 -6.79 -11.72
N LEU A 27 6.62 -7.38 -10.54
CA LEU A 27 6.26 -6.64 -9.33
C LEU A 27 7.28 -5.55 -9.02
N PHE A 28 8.56 -5.82 -9.23
CA PHE A 28 9.62 -4.84 -8.96
C PHE A 28 9.46 -3.58 -9.82
N LYS A 29 9.14 -3.75 -11.10
CA LYS A 29 8.87 -2.61 -11.98
C LYS A 29 7.64 -1.82 -11.56
N ILE A 30 6.60 -2.52 -11.09
CA ILE A 30 5.39 -1.87 -10.58
C ILE A 30 5.72 -1.05 -9.33
N ILE A 31 6.52 -1.60 -8.41
CA ILE A 31 6.98 -0.90 -7.21
C ILE A 31 7.76 0.37 -7.58
N GLN A 32 8.71 0.26 -8.51
CA GLN A 32 9.52 1.39 -8.96
C GLN A 32 8.64 2.50 -9.56
N GLN A 33 7.68 2.12 -10.39
CA GLN A 33 6.80 3.06 -11.06
C GLN A 33 5.84 3.75 -10.08
N ALA A 34 5.28 3.00 -9.15
CA ALA A 34 4.41 3.55 -8.10
C ALA A 34 5.19 4.50 -7.19
N ALA A 35 6.41 4.15 -6.80
CA ALA A 35 7.26 5.01 -5.97
C ALA A 35 7.61 6.30 -6.70
N LYS A 36 7.93 6.23 -7.97
CA LYS A 36 8.24 7.42 -8.78
C LYS A 36 7.03 8.34 -8.91
N SER A 37 5.84 7.76 -9.03
CA SER A 37 4.59 8.53 -9.10
C SER A 37 4.32 9.26 -7.79
N SER A 38 4.56 8.63 -6.65
CA SER A 38 4.34 9.21 -5.32
C SER A 38 5.45 10.16 -4.89
N ASP A 39 6.66 9.93 -5.36
CA ASP A 39 7.87 10.71 -5.01
C ASP A 39 8.67 10.99 -6.27
N PRO A 40 8.24 11.99 -7.09
CA PRO A 40 8.92 12.28 -8.36
C PRO A 40 10.38 12.68 -8.22
N SER A 41 10.77 13.31 -7.12
CA SER A 41 12.16 13.71 -6.86
C SER A 41 13.05 12.54 -6.46
N GLN A 42 12.44 11.41 -6.04
CA GLN A 42 13.13 10.20 -5.60
C GLN A 42 14.04 10.43 -4.38
N GLU A 43 13.65 11.36 -3.53
CA GLU A 43 14.42 11.73 -2.33
C GLU A 43 13.87 11.13 -1.04
N LYS A 44 12.62 10.67 -1.06
CA LYS A 44 11.91 10.22 0.14
C LYS A 44 11.66 8.72 0.19
N ILE A 45 11.48 8.09 -0.95
CA ILE A 45 11.25 6.64 -1.03
C ILE A 45 12.52 5.98 -1.56
N TYR A 46 13.12 5.14 -0.73
CA TYR A 46 14.29 4.36 -1.11
C TYR A 46 13.85 2.91 -1.34
N ILE A 47 14.20 2.36 -2.49
CA ILE A 47 13.90 0.98 -2.86
C ILE A 47 15.19 0.18 -2.82
N SER A 48 15.26 -0.79 -1.90
CA SER A 48 16.39 -1.72 -1.84
C SER A 48 16.31 -2.70 -3.01
N PRO A 49 17.42 -2.96 -3.70
CA PRO A 49 17.41 -4.01 -4.73
C PRO A 49 17.09 -5.35 -4.06
N PRO A 50 16.28 -6.21 -4.71
CA PRO A 50 16.01 -7.54 -4.16
C PRO A 50 17.29 -8.39 -4.15
N ASN A 51 17.43 -9.21 -3.12
CA ASN A 51 18.60 -10.11 -3.01
C ASN A 51 18.51 -11.31 -3.96
N VAL A 52 17.32 -11.61 -4.47
CA VAL A 52 17.09 -12.59 -5.53
C VAL A 52 16.14 -11.99 -6.54
N GLU A 53 16.25 -12.42 -7.79
CA GLU A 53 15.34 -11.95 -8.83
C GLU A 53 13.90 -12.36 -8.52
N ILE A 54 12.99 -11.39 -8.56
CA ILE A 54 11.57 -11.66 -8.35
C ILE A 54 11.00 -12.23 -9.66
N PRO A 55 10.42 -13.44 -9.64
CA PRO A 55 9.85 -14.00 -10.85
C PRO A 55 8.66 -13.18 -11.34
N ILE A 56 8.39 -13.27 -12.64
CA ILE A 56 7.18 -12.72 -13.23
C ILE A 56 6.02 -13.63 -12.81
N PHE A 57 4.92 -13.04 -12.39
CA PHE A 57 3.74 -13.80 -11.97
C PHE A 57 2.46 -13.03 -12.30
N PRO A 58 1.29 -13.69 -12.26
CA PRO A 58 0.04 -13.03 -12.60
C PRO A 58 -0.32 -11.92 -11.60
N ILE A 59 -0.55 -10.72 -12.12
CA ILE A 59 -0.87 -9.52 -11.32
C ILE A 59 -1.93 -8.70 -12.05
N GLN A 60 -2.87 -8.15 -11.31
CA GLN A 60 -3.70 -7.06 -11.79
C GLN A 60 -2.88 -5.77 -11.64
N VAL A 61 -2.25 -5.33 -12.72
CA VAL A 61 -1.23 -4.28 -12.68
C VAL A 61 -1.78 -2.96 -12.11
N ARG A 62 -2.94 -2.53 -12.57
CA ARG A 62 -3.54 -1.27 -12.09
C ARG A 62 -3.96 -1.36 -10.63
N SER A 63 -4.50 -2.50 -10.22
CA SER A 63 -4.93 -2.73 -8.84
C SER A 63 -3.74 -2.67 -7.87
N ILE A 64 -2.67 -3.40 -8.18
CA ILE A 64 -1.47 -3.41 -7.32
C ILE A 64 -0.76 -2.06 -7.37
N THR A 65 -0.69 -1.41 -8.53
CA THR A 65 -0.12 -0.06 -8.63
C THR A 65 -0.87 0.91 -7.71
N ARG A 66 -2.18 0.86 -7.71
CA ARG A 66 -3.03 1.69 -6.85
C ARG A 66 -2.80 1.38 -5.38
N ALA A 67 -2.72 0.09 -5.04
CA ALA A 67 -2.44 -0.34 -3.67
C ALA A 67 -1.11 0.23 -3.17
N LEU A 68 -0.05 0.08 -3.96
CA LEU A 68 1.27 0.58 -3.61
C LEU A 68 1.29 2.11 -3.53
N THR A 69 0.66 2.78 -4.48
CA THR A 69 0.57 4.25 -4.49
C THR A 69 -0.13 4.75 -3.22
N ASN A 70 -1.21 4.09 -2.81
CA ASN A 70 -1.93 4.45 -1.58
C ASN A 70 -1.06 4.26 -0.34
N VAL A 71 -0.30 3.16 -0.27
CA VAL A 71 0.61 2.91 0.85
C VAL A 71 1.76 3.94 0.86
N PHE A 72 2.34 4.22 -0.29
CA PHE A 72 3.42 5.21 -0.40
C PHE A 72 2.94 6.62 -0.04
N ASN A 73 1.80 7.03 -0.56
CA ASN A 73 1.23 8.34 -0.23
C ASN A 73 0.92 8.45 1.26
N ASN A 74 0.41 7.38 1.85
CA ASN A 74 0.15 7.33 3.29
C ASN A 74 1.46 7.48 4.09
N ALA A 75 2.51 6.76 3.69
CA ALA A 75 3.82 6.86 4.34
C ALA A 75 4.37 8.29 4.26
N LEU A 76 4.34 8.90 3.07
CA LEU A 76 4.87 10.25 2.88
C LEU A 76 4.04 11.33 3.57
N LYS A 77 2.76 11.07 3.78
CA LYS A 77 1.87 12.01 4.47
C LYS A 77 2.17 12.10 5.96
N TYR A 78 2.48 10.96 6.59
CA TYR A 78 2.70 10.88 8.04
C TYR A 78 4.16 10.82 8.42
N ALA A 79 5.05 10.57 7.47
CA ALA A 79 6.48 10.39 7.71
C ALA A 79 7.31 11.18 6.70
N GLY A 80 8.60 11.33 6.99
CA GLY A 80 9.50 12.04 6.09
C GLY A 80 10.09 11.16 4.99
N LYS A 81 10.13 9.85 5.22
CA LYS A 81 10.73 8.90 4.28
C LYS A 81 10.17 7.50 4.47
N ALA A 82 10.37 6.67 3.46
CA ALA A 82 10.00 5.26 3.49
C ALA A 82 11.08 4.43 2.79
N ASN A 83 11.33 3.24 3.32
CA ASN A 83 12.21 2.25 2.71
C ASN A 83 11.36 1.08 2.23
N VAL A 84 11.61 0.62 1.02
CA VAL A 84 10.91 -0.52 0.43
C VAL A 84 11.92 -1.66 0.23
N SER A 85 11.56 -2.85 0.70
CA SER A 85 12.34 -4.06 0.46
C SER A 85 11.43 -5.20 0.04
N THR A 86 11.96 -6.13 -0.75
CA THR A 86 11.23 -7.28 -1.25
C THR A 86 12.02 -8.55 -0.96
N HIS A 87 11.29 -9.58 -0.54
CA HIS A 87 11.87 -10.87 -0.20
C HIS A 87 11.03 -11.99 -0.79
N ILE A 88 11.70 -13.04 -1.25
CA ILE A 88 11.02 -14.23 -1.75
C ILE A 88 11.16 -15.32 -0.68
N HIS A 89 10.02 -15.87 -0.28
CA HIS A 89 9.95 -16.99 0.67
C HIS A 89 9.03 -18.06 0.08
N ASP A 90 9.58 -19.22 -0.19
CA ASP A 90 8.80 -20.35 -0.74
C ASP A 90 7.98 -19.92 -1.97
N GLU A 91 6.67 -19.93 -1.85
CA GLU A 91 5.76 -19.57 -2.95
C GLU A 91 5.17 -18.16 -2.78
N HIS A 92 5.81 -17.33 -1.97
CA HIS A 92 5.31 -15.97 -1.69
C HIS A 92 6.38 -14.91 -1.91
N CYS A 93 5.91 -13.73 -2.30
CA CYS A 93 6.71 -12.52 -2.33
C CYS A 93 6.25 -11.60 -1.20
N GLU A 94 7.17 -11.17 -0.35
CA GLU A 94 6.89 -10.20 0.70
C GLU A 94 7.44 -8.84 0.30
N VAL A 95 6.62 -7.80 0.47
CA VAL A 95 7.03 -6.40 0.28
C VAL A 95 6.92 -5.71 1.63
N PHE A 96 8.01 -5.14 2.10
CA PHE A 96 8.03 -4.33 3.31
C PHE A 96 8.12 -2.86 2.94
N ILE A 97 7.22 -2.06 3.46
CA ILE A 97 7.24 -0.60 3.29
C ILE A 97 7.34 -0.02 4.69
N ASP A 98 8.55 0.45 5.04
CA ASP A 98 8.90 0.92 6.38
C ASP A 98 9.02 2.43 6.40
N ASP A 99 8.23 3.11 7.22
CA ASP A 99 8.32 4.56 7.35
C ASP A 99 8.90 4.97 8.72
N ASN A 100 9.23 6.24 8.83
CA ASN A 100 9.76 6.82 10.06
C ASN A 100 8.76 7.76 10.75
N GLY A 101 7.47 7.54 10.53
CA GLY A 101 6.41 8.36 11.11
C GLY A 101 6.00 7.92 12.50
N PRO A 102 4.81 8.32 12.95
CA PRO A 102 4.33 8.00 14.30
C PRO A 102 3.88 6.54 14.47
N GLY A 103 3.69 5.81 13.38
CA GLY A 103 3.17 4.45 13.44
C GLY A 103 1.69 4.41 13.79
N ILE A 104 1.18 3.19 13.97
CA ILE A 104 -0.22 2.97 14.37
C ILE A 104 -0.20 2.07 15.61
N PRO A 105 -0.87 2.47 16.69
CA PRO A 105 -0.97 1.62 17.88
C PRO A 105 -1.52 0.25 17.53
N ARG A 106 -0.97 -0.77 18.16
CA ARG A 106 -1.32 -2.17 17.85
C ARG A 106 -2.83 -2.43 17.89
N GLU A 107 -3.51 -1.86 18.89
CA GLU A 107 -4.94 -2.03 19.09
C GLU A 107 -5.80 -1.35 18.02
N LYS A 108 -5.22 -0.47 17.20
CA LYS A 108 -5.93 0.25 16.13
C LYS A 108 -5.61 -0.25 14.73
N ARG A 109 -4.73 -1.24 14.59
CA ARG A 109 -4.26 -1.70 13.28
C ARG A 109 -5.35 -2.38 12.45
N GLU A 110 -6.20 -3.18 13.07
CA GLU A 110 -7.32 -3.80 12.36
C GLU A 110 -8.28 -2.75 11.82
N GLU A 111 -8.59 -1.74 12.64
CA GLU A 111 -9.46 -0.64 12.24
C GLU A 111 -8.88 0.16 11.09
N ALA A 112 -7.56 0.32 11.05
CA ALA A 112 -6.88 1.08 10.01
C ALA A 112 -7.07 0.46 8.61
N LEU A 113 -7.35 -0.83 8.53
CA LEU A 113 -7.61 -1.52 7.27
C LEU A 113 -9.08 -1.47 6.85
N LEU A 114 -9.95 -0.93 7.69
CA LEU A 114 -11.37 -0.77 7.36
C LEU A 114 -11.61 0.53 6.58
N PRO A 115 -12.60 0.55 5.66
CA PRO A 115 -12.90 1.75 4.90
C PRO A 115 -13.43 2.86 5.81
N PHE A 116 -13.10 4.10 5.45
CA PHE A 116 -13.54 5.33 6.14
C PHE A 116 -13.01 5.49 7.56
N ASN A 117 -12.05 4.67 7.98
CA ASN A 117 -11.46 4.79 9.30
C ASN A 117 -10.26 5.73 9.26
N ARG A 118 -10.38 6.86 9.94
CA ARG A 118 -9.31 7.84 10.09
C ARG A 118 -8.82 7.76 11.53
N LEU A 119 -7.59 7.31 11.72
CA LEU A 119 -6.97 7.19 13.04
C LEU A 119 -6.58 8.54 13.62
N GLU A 120 -6.49 9.57 12.78
CA GLU A 120 -6.24 10.92 13.23
C GLU A 120 -7.52 11.61 13.67
N ASN A 121 -7.34 12.58 14.59
CA ASN A 121 -8.41 13.43 15.00
C ASN A 121 -9.02 14.11 13.76
N SER A 122 -10.29 13.87 13.51
CA SER A 122 -11.02 14.34 12.33
C SER A 122 -11.03 15.87 12.13
N ARG A 123 -10.50 16.59 13.10
CA ARG A 123 -10.40 18.06 13.05
C ARG A 123 -9.19 18.55 12.26
N ASN A 124 -8.21 17.70 11.97
CA ASN A 124 -7.03 18.11 11.23
C ASN A 124 -7.22 17.87 9.73
N ARG A 125 -7.92 18.80 9.08
CA ARG A 125 -8.23 18.72 7.66
C ARG A 125 -6.99 18.87 6.76
N ASN A 126 -5.87 19.35 7.32
CA ASN A 126 -4.63 19.55 6.55
C ASN A 126 -3.90 18.25 6.23
N THR A 127 -4.15 17.19 7.01
CA THR A 127 -3.65 15.87 6.71
C THR A 127 -4.69 15.01 6.00
N GLY A 128 -5.73 15.67 5.49
CA GLY A 128 -6.94 15.06 4.96
C GLY A 128 -6.73 13.92 3.99
N GLY A 129 -7.17 12.74 4.36
CA GLY A 129 -7.36 11.60 3.52
C GLY A 129 -8.82 11.17 3.64
N THR A 130 -9.25 10.33 2.73
CA THR A 130 -10.61 9.81 2.73
C THR A 130 -10.81 8.68 3.74
N GLY A 131 -9.71 8.16 4.34
CA GLY A 131 -9.76 6.96 5.17
C GLY A 131 -9.88 5.69 4.36
N LEU A 132 -9.65 5.76 3.05
CA LEU A 132 -9.77 4.62 2.13
C LEU A 132 -8.43 4.03 1.69
N GLY A 133 -7.31 4.76 1.89
CA GLY A 133 -6.02 4.35 1.34
C GLY A 133 -5.58 2.94 1.71
N LEU A 134 -5.53 2.63 3.01
CA LEU A 134 -5.12 1.30 3.47
C LEU A 134 -6.17 0.24 3.19
N SER A 135 -7.47 0.58 3.24
CA SER A 135 -8.53 -0.37 2.92
C SER A 135 -8.53 -0.74 1.43
N ILE A 136 -8.26 0.21 0.56
CA ILE A 136 -8.12 -0.04 -0.88
C ILE A 136 -6.94 -0.98 -1.12
N ALA A 137 -5.79 -0.71 -0.49
CA ALA A 137 -4.62 -1.57 -0.60
C ALA A 137 -4.92 -2.98 -0.08
N ASN A 138 -5.62 -3.09 1.06
CA ASN A 138 -6.01 -4.37 1.63
C ASN A 138 -6.88 -5.18 0.67
N ASN A 139 -7.89 -4.54 0.09
CA ASN A 139 -8.79 -5.21 -0.86
C ASN A 139 -8.05 -5.70 -2.11
N SER A 140 -7.13 -4.90 -2.64
CA SER A 140 -6.33 -5.28 -3.80
C SER A 140 -5.47 -6.52 -3.49
N VAL A 141 -4.83 -6.53 -2.35
CA VAL A 141 -3.97 -7.64 -1.93
C VAL A 141 -4.79 -8.90 -1.67
N LEU A 142 -5.95 -8.76 -1.00
CA LEU A 142 -6.86 -9.89 -0.75
C LEU A 142 -7.37 -10.49 -2.07
N ALA A 143 -7.66 -9.65 -3.06
CA ALA A 143 -8.11 -10.10 -4.38
C ALA A 143 -7.03 -10.93 -5.11
N HIS A 144 -5.77 -10.76 -4.74
CA HIS A 144 -4.64 -11.54 -5.26
C HIS A 144 -4.34 -12.79 -4.43
N GLY A 145 -5.17 -13.09 -3.42
CA GLY A 145 -4.92 -14.21 -2.51
C GLY A 145 -3.84 -13.93 -1.47
N GLY A 146 -3.48 -12.67 -1.29
CA GLY A 146 -2.46 -12.25 -0.34
C GLY A 146 -3.01 -11.69 0.95
N GLU A 147 -2.15 -11.11 1.75
CA GLU A 147 -2.50 -10.46 3.02
C GLU A 147 -1.65 -9.22 3.26
N ILE A 148 -2.23 -8.25 3.98
CA ILE A 148 -1.50 -7.09 4.48
C ILE A 148 -1.43 -7.18 6.00
N PHE A 149 -0.23 -6.91 6.53
CA PHE A 149 0.01 -6.82 7.97
C PHE A 149 0.57 -5.43 8.29
N LEU A 150 0.09 -4.85 9.38
CA LEU A 150 0.62 -3.60 9.90
C LEU A 150 1.46 -3.91 11.13
N GLU A 151 2.71 -3.52 11.10
CA GLU A 151 3.71 -3.88 12.13
C GLU A 151 4.54 -2.65 12.52
N ASP A 152 5.41 -2.82 13.49
CA ASP A 152 6.35 -1.77 13.86
C ASP A 152 7.49 -1.71 12.84
N SER A 153 7.79 -0.51 12.38
CA SER A 153 8.91 -0.28 11.47
C SER A 153 10.23 -0.24 12.24
N PRO A 154 11.32 -0.82 11.69
CA PRO A 154 12.64 -0.63 12.27
C PRO A 154 13.11 0.82 12.24
N LEU A 155 12.44 1.69 11.47
CA LEU A 155 12.71 3.13 11.43
C LEU A 155 11.89 3.90 12.48
N GLY A 156 11.12 3.22 13.31
CA GLY A 156 10.34 3.81 14.38
C GLY A 156 8.89 4.10 14.06
N GLY A 157 8.49 3.97 12.81
CA GLY A 157 7.12 4.23 12.36
C GLY A 157 6.33 2.96 12.06
N LEU A 158 5.62 2.97 10.95
CA LEU A 158 4.77 1.85 10.52
C LEU A 158 5.47 1.01 9.46
N ARG A 159 5.39 -0.30 9.63
CA ARG A 159 5.72 -1.27 8.58
C ARG A 159 4.43 -1.78 7.98
N VAL A 160 4.27 -1.58 6.68
CA VAL A 160 3.22 -2.26 5.90
C VAL A 160 3.88 -3.47 5.24
N ARG A 161 3.47 -4.67 5.64
CA ARG A 161 3.98 -5.90 5.07
C ARG A 161 2.91 -6.50 4.15
N ILE A 162 3.24 -6.63 2.89
CA ILE A 162 2.36 -7.17 1.86
C ILE A 162 2.87 -8.54 1.47
N LEU A 163 2.02 -9.54 1.57
CA LEU A 163 2.33 -10.91 1.19
C LEU A 163 1.52 -11.26 -0.06
N LEU A 164 2.19 -11.63 -1.14
CA LEU A 164 1.55 -12.00 -2.40
C LEU A 164 1.97 -13.42 -2.80
N PRO A 165 1.02 -14.30 -3.17
CA PRO A 165 1.38 -15.61 -3.70
C PRO A 165 1.98 -15.47 -5.10
N LEU A 166 3.00 -16.28 -5.36
CA LEU A 166 3.66 -16.34 -6.66
C LEU A 166 2.96 -17.31 -7.62
#